data_65d6586515e0564ca59d3584899c5faa
#
_entry.id   65d6586515e0564ca59d3584899c5faa
#
_cell.length_a   1.000
_cell.length_b   1.000
_cell.length_c   1.000
_cell.angle_alpha   90.00
_cell.angle_beta   90.00
_cell.angle_gamma   90.00
#
_symmetry.space_group_name_H-M   'P 1'
#
loop_
_entity.id
_entity.type
_entity.pdbx_description
1 polymer ?
#
loop_
_entity_poly.entity_id
_entity_poly.type
_entity_poly.pdbx_seq_one_letter_code
_entity_poly.pdbx_strand_id
1 'polypeptide(L)'
;MYSEDRVTTMNRRDFLRLGGAGLAGATLLGTAGGRVLAQTESPLEAQFETAARKYKVPVELLLAMGYYNTLWEMPPPSASAYRKGDPKGRGDYGIMQLTQNPSRNTLGEAAKLTGLSEDRLKNDRSANIQGGAAFLSDLVGKTKPKSLDGWQEALSQYADTDLYASQVYGVLRGGASLTISTGERLKLSPQDIEVPQVYTAQSGATNYPQAVWCPATSCNYTDSNRETSYDIDKIVIHVAQGSYSGTISWFENCAAQASAHYVVSGKGGVAQCVRDEDIAWHAGWWDSNTYSIGIEHAGYINNPEWFTRSMYHASARLSAWCCKKYKIPMDDKHIIGHYQVPGCSSSGGGVTCHTDPGSYWNWTKYMHLIYYYRNRL
;
A
#
# COMPACT_ATOMS: atom_id res chain seq x y z
N MET A 1 27.42 -16.54 43.02
CA MET A 1 27.69 -15.15 43.42
C MET A 1 27.65 -14.35 42.13
N TYR A 2 26.44 -13.95 41.71
CA TYR A 2 26.20 -13.12 40.52
C TYR A 2 25.58 -11.81 41.02
N SER A 3 26.23 -10.69 40.68
CA SER A 3 25.80 -9.34 41.04
C SER A 3 24.64 -8.90 40.17
N GLU A 4 23.57 -8.44 40.81
CA GLU A 4 22.44 -7.76 40.17
C GLU A 4 22.87 -6.36 39.75
N ASP A 5 22.89 -6.08 38.46
CA ASP A 5 22.98 -4.72 37.95
C ASP A 5 21.60 -4.07 37.96
N ARG A 6 21.43 -3.04 38.80
CA ARG A 6 20.26 -2.21 38.90
C ARG A 6 20.15 -1.32 37.66
N VAL A 7 19.13 -1.54 36.86
CA VAL A 7 18.68 -0.58 35.85
C VAL A 7 17.99 0.60 36.53
N THR A 8 18.69 1.73 36.60
CA THR A 8 18.13 3.00 37.06
C THR A 8 17.21 3.62 36.00
N THR A 9 15.92 3.61 36.25
CA THR A 9 14.91 4.32 35.44
C THR A 9 15.06 5.83 35.65
N MET A 10 15.48 6.54 34.61
CA MET A 10 15.57 8.00 34.61
C MET A 10 14.16 8.63 34.57
N ASN A 11 13.85 9.50 35.51
CA ASN A 11 12.57 10.18 35.69
C ASN A 11 12.50 11.42 34.77
N ARG A 12 11.27 11.77 34.29
CA ARG A 12 11.02 12.93 33.42
C ARG A 12 11.54 14.28 33.96
N ARG A 13 11.77 14.41 35.25
CA ARG A 13 12.33 15.62 35.88
C ARG A 13 13.85 15.77 35.68
N ASP A 14 14.56 14.67 35.49
CA ASP A 14 16.03 14.68 35.34
C ASP A 14 16.44 15.00 33.91
N PHE A 15 15.57 14.74 32.93
CA PHE A 15 15.76 15.12 31.52
C PHE A 15 15.72 16.65 31.31
N LEU A 16 14.91 17.37 32.12
CA LEU A 16 14.78 18.84 32.00
C LEU A 16 15.87 19.62 32.71
N ARG A 17 16.73 19.00 33.52
CA ARG A 17 17.85 19.65 34.24
C ARG A 17 19.17 19.62 33.50
N LEU A 18 19.34 18.83 32.46
CA LEU A 18 20.56 18.76 31.66
C LEU A 18 20.62 19.70 30.47
N GLY A 19 19.57 20.49 30.21
CA GLY A 19 19.47 21.47 29.13
C GLY A 19 19.82 22.93 29.49
N GLY A 20 20.33 23.21 30.69
CA GLY A 20 20.52 24.57 31.17
C GLY A 20 21.88 24.85 31.78
N ALA A 21 22.96 24.82 31.02
CA ALA A 21 24.19 25.48 31.40
C ALA A 21 25.10 25.74 30.19
N GLY A 22 25.28 26.99 29.86
CA GLY A 22 26.40 27.47 29.08
C GLY A 22 26.07 28.17 27.77
N LEU A 23 25.90 29.49 27.85
CA LEU A 23 26.53 30.47 26.95
C LEU A 23 26.18 31.88 27.44
N ALA A 24 27.03 32.44 28.26
CA ALA A 24 27.11 33.88 28.49
C ALA A 24 28.23 34.42 27.58
N GLY A 25 27.91 35.48 26.81
CA GLY A 25 28.93 36.38 26.30
C GLY A 25 28.99 36.55 24.80
N ALA A 26 28.30 37.56 24.27
CA ALA A 26 28.85 38.65 23.45
C ALA A 26 27.73 39.37 22.73
N THR A 27 27.40 40.57 23.22
CA THR A 27 26.62 41.56 22.50
C THR A 27 27.41 42.08 21.31
N LEU A 28 26.90 41.82 20.10
CA LEU A 28 27.20 42.59 18.92
C LEU A 28 25.86 42.98 18.27
N LEU A 29 25.53 44.25 18.42
CA LEU A 29 24.49 44.93 17.64
C LEU A 29 24.85 44.87 16.16
N GLY A 30 24.19 43.98 15.43
CA GLY A 30 24.18 43.92 13.98
C GLY A 30 22.74 43.78 13.54
N THR A 31 22.19 44.84 12.94
CA THR A 31 20.93 44.81 12.20
C THR A 31 21.09 43.91 11.00
N ALA A 32 20.83 42.61 11.19
CA ALA A 32 20.67 41.66 10.11
C ALA A 32 19.24 41.19 10.16
N GLY A 33 18.43 41.65 9.21
CA GLY A 33 17.09 41.11 8.94
C GLY A 33 17.18 39.59 8.87
N GLY A 34 16.48 38.92 9.80
CA GLY A 34 16.35 37.47 9.77
C GLY A 34 15.79 37.06 8.42
N ARG A 35 16.67 36.58 7.53
CA ARG A 35 16.24 35.79 6.41
C ARG A 35 15.62 34.54 7.02
N VAL A 36 14.29 34.55 7.13
CA VAL A 36 13.54 33.30 7.11
C VAL A 36 14.04 32.60 5.84
N LEU A 37 14.86 31.55 5.96
CA LEU A 37 15.21 30.71 4.88
C LEU A 37 13.86 30.19 4.38
N ALA A 38 13.36 30.75 3.29
CA ALA A 38 12.22 30.21 2.58
C ALA A 38 12.60 28.75 2.33
N GLN A 39 11.82 27.85 2.86
CA GLN A 39 12.00 26.43 2.62
C GLN A 39 11.88 26.28 1.11
N THR A 40 13.00 26.00 0.44
CA THR A 40 13.00 25.83 -1.02
C THR A 40 12.06 24.70 -1.32
N GLU A 41 11.03 25.02 -2.09
CA GLU A 41 10.02 24.07 -2.56
C GLU A 41 10.72 22.86 -3.19
N SER A 42 10.25 21.65 -2.86
CA SER A 42 10.82 20.43 -3.44
C SER A 42 10.55 20.43 -4.95
N PRO A 43 11.51 20.03 -5.81
CA PRO A 43 11.26 19.90 -7.24
C PRO A 43 10.05 19.02 -7.57
N LEU A 44 9.76 18.02 -6.76
CA LEU A 44 8.58 17.19 -6.91
C LEU A 44 7.29 17.94 -6.56
N GLU A 45 7.27 18.73 -5.48
CA GLU A 45 6.13 19.56 -5.11
C GLU A 45 5.78 20.55 -6.24
N ALA A 46 6.78 21.22 -6.80
CA ALA A 46 6.63 22.12 -7.95
C ALA A 46 6.08 21.39 -9.22
N GLN A 47 6.37 20.09 -9.40
CA GLN A 47 5.80 19.28 -10.48
C GLN A 47 4.31 19.04 -10.27
N PHE A 48 3.88 18.72 -9.03
CA PHE A 48 2.47 18.59 -8.66
C PHE A 48 1.72 19.91 -8.88
N GLU A 49 2.27 21.03 -8.43
CA GLU A 49 1.66 22.35 -8.63
C GLU A 49 1.52 22.74 -10.10
N THR A 50 2.54 22.44 -10.91
CA THR A 50 2.52 22.71 -12.35
C THR A 50 1.42 21.92 -13.03
N ALA A 51 1.27 20.64 -12.71
CA ALA A 51 0.19 19.80 -13.24
C ALA A 51 -1.18 20.27 -12.76
N ALA A 52 -1.30 20.61 -11.47
CA ALA A 52 -2.52 21.13 -10.86
C ALA A 52 -3.03 22.39 -11.56
N ARG A 53 -2.16 23.38 -11.77
CA ARG A 53 -2.48 24.62 -12.49
C ARG A 53 -2.87 24.35 -13.95
N LYS A 54 -2.10 23.50 -14.66
CA LYS A 54 -2.33 23.21 -16.08
C LYS A 54 -3.68 22.56 -16.34
N TYR A 55 -4.05 21.59 -15.50
CA TYR A 55 -5.26 20.78 -15.68
C TYR A 55 -6.43 21.19 -14.76
N LYS A 56 -6.27 22.26 -13.97
CA LYS A 56 -7.28 22.79 -13.05
C LYS A 56 -7.78 21.74 -12.05
N VAL A 57 -6.86 20.98 -11.47
CA VAL A 57 -7.09 20.01 -10.39
C VAL A 57 -6.50 20.58 -9.10
N PRO A 58 -7.14 20.45 -7.93
CA PRO A 58 -6.54 20.85 -6.67
C PRO A 58 -5.20 20.14 -6.43
N VAL A 59 -4.17 20.91 -6.05
CA VAL A 59 -2.84 20.33 -5.82
C VAL A 59 -2.85 19.35 -4.64
N GLU A 60 -3.64 19.64 -3.61
CA GLU A 60 -3.82 18.79 -2.43
C GLU A 60 -4.34 17.41 -2.83
N LEU A 61 -5.24 17.37 -3.81
CA LEU A 61 -5.82 16.12 -4.32
C LEU A 61 -4.75 15.28 -5.04
N LEU A 62 -3.95 15.89 -5.90
CA LEU A 62 -2.87 15.20 -6.61
C LEU A 62 -1.78 14.71 -5.62
N LEU A 63 -1.45 15.52 -4.62
CA LEU A 63 -0.51 15.14 -3.56
C LEU A 63 -1.05 13.95 -2.74
N ALA A 64 -2.36 13.96 -2.39
CA ALA A 64 -2.99 12.86 -1.68
C ALA A 64 -3.00 11.57 -2.51
N MET A 65 -3.32 11.65 -3.80
CA MET A 65 -3.27 10.51 -4.73
C MET A 65 -1.85 9.94 -4.80
N GLY A 66 -0.84 10.77 -5.04
CA GLY A 66 0.55 10.34 -5.14
C GLY A 66 1.06 9.69 -3.84
N TYR A 67 0.69 10.25 -2.69
CA TYR A 67 1.04 9.65 -1.38
C TYR A 67 0.36 8.30 -1.19
N TYR A 68 -0.94 8.22 -1.42
CA TYR A 68 -1.70 6.98 -1.26
C TYR A 68 -1.20 5.86 -2.19
N ASN A 69 -0.90 6.21 -3.42
CA ASN A 69 -0.48 5.25 -4.45
C ASN A 69 0.93 4.69 -4.18
N THR A 70 1.91 5.56 -3.87
CA THR A 70 3.33 5.20 -3.93
C THR A 70 4.18 5.85 -2.84
N LEU A 71 3.60 6.56 -1.87
CA LEU A 71 4.31 7.43 -0.92
C LEU A 71 5.18 8.48 -1.63
N TRP A 72 4.67 9.01 -2.76
CA TRP A 72 5.35 9.96 -3.66
C TRP A 72 6.62 9.42 -4.37
N GLU A 73 6.91 8.14 -4.26
CA GLU A 73 7.99 7.50 -5.01
C GLU A 73 7.56 7.22 -6.46
N MET A 74 8.54 7.14 -7.35
CA MET A 74 8.33 6.72 -8.75
C MET A 74 8.76 5.26 -8.89
N PRO A 75 7.85 4.28 -8.77
CA PRO A 75 8.20 2.87 -8.94
C PRO A 75 8.71 2.60 -10.36
N PRO A 76 9.68 1.70 -10.53
CA PRO A 76 10.09 1.29 -11.87
C PRO A 76 8.91 0.62 -12.59
N PRO A 77 8.76 0.79 -13.91
CA PRO A 77 7.65 0.20 -14.66
C PRO A 77 7.51 -1.32 -14.50
N SER A 78 8.61 -2.01 -14.23
CA SER A 78 8.63 -3.47 -13.99
C SER A 78 7.98 -3.90 -12.68
N ALA A 79 7.77 -2.98 -11.72
CA ALA A 79 7.21 -3.31 -10.41
C ALA A 79 5.78 -3.84 -10.50
N SER A 80 4.99 -3.31 -11.44
CA SER A 80 3.58 -3.66 -11.64
C SER A 80 3.20 -3.87 -13.11
N ALA A 81 4.18 -4.14 -13.99
CA ALA A 81 3.91 -4.41 -15.39
C ALA A 81 2.88 -5.54 -15.55
N TYR A 82 1.90 -5.34 -16.44
CA TYR A 82 0.84 -6.33 -16.61
C TYR A 82 1.39 -7.74 -16.86
N ARG A 83 0.90 -8.66 -16.08
CA ARG A 83 1.18 -10.09 -16.21
C ARG A 83 -0.03 -10.90 -15.73
N LYS A 84 -0.65 -11.60 -16.65
CA LYS A 84 -1.75 -12.52 -16.34
C LYS A 84 -1.30 -13.58 -15.33
N GLY A 85 -2.10 -13.81 -14.29
CA GLY A 85 -1.80 -14.81 -13.24
C GLY A 85 -0.80 -14.33 -12.18
N ASP A 86 -0.44 -13.04 -12.19
CA ASP A 86 0.43 -12.45 -11.17
C ASP A 86 -0.38 -11.43 -10.33
N PRO A 87 -0.53 -11.63 -9.02
CA PRO A 87 -1.24 -10.67 -8.15
C PRO A 87 -0.68 -9.23 -8.21
N LYS A 88 0.60 -9.07 -8.56
CA LYS A 88 1.28 -7.78 -8.72
C LYS A 88 1.16 -7.20 -10.14
N GLY A 89 0.81 -8.03 -11.12
CA GLY A 89 0.84 -7.72 -12.55
C GLY A 89 -0.33 -6.86 -13.04
N ARG A 90 -0.68 -5.78 -12.32
CA ARG A 90 -1.84 -4.94 -12.61
C ARG A 90 -1.68 -4.03 -13.83
N GLY A 91 -0.43 -3.70 -14.20
CA GLY A 91 -0.14 -2.72 -15.24
C GLY A 91 -0.30 -1.27 -14.76
N ASP A 92 -0.04 -0.99 -13.49
CA ASP A 92 -0.11 0.36 -12.92
C ASP A 92 1.26 1.04 -12.95
N TYR A 93 1.35 2.26 -13.48
CA TYR A 93 2.61 2.92 -13.73
C TYR A 93 2.73 4.27 -13.03
N GLY A 94 3.87 4.47 -12.38
CA GLY A 94 4.31 5.72 -11.79
C GLY A 94 3.54 6.16 -10.56
N ILE A 95 3.81 7.40 -10.14
CA ILE A 95 3.24 8.01 -8.92
C ILE A 95 1.72 8.05 -8.97
N MET A 96 1.15 8.32 -10.14
CA MET A 96 -0.28 8.46 -10.33
C MET A 96 -0.98 7.14 -10.65
N GLN A 97 -0.25 6.01 -10.76
CA GLN A 97 -0.79 4.67 -11.03
C GLN A 97 -1.70 4.67 -12.28
N LEU A 98 -1.16 5.20 -13.40
CA LEU A 98 -1.83 5.11 -14.69
C LEU A 98 -1.82 3.66 -15.18
N THR A 99 -2.98 3.10 -15.44
CA THR A 99 -3.15 1.67 -15.71
C THR A 99 -3.09 1.36 -17.20
N GLN A 100 -2.42 0.25 -17.55
CA GLN A 100 -2.46 -0.36 -18.88
C GLN A 100 -2.51 -1.88 -18.76
N ASN A 101 -3.70 -2.43 -18.92
CA ASN A 101 -3.95 -3.88 -18.94
C ASN A 101 -5.15 -4.18 -19.87
N PRO A 102 -5.52 -5.45 -20.12
CA PRO A 102 -6.60 -5.79 -21.05
C PRO A 102 -7.98 -5.22 -20.73
N SER A 103 -8.25 -4.89 -19.46
CA SER A 103 -9.54 -4.35 -19.03
C SER A 103 -9.56 -2.83 -18.95
N ARG A 104 -8.38 -2.19 -18.86
CA ARG A 104 -8.27 -0.76 -18.60
C ARG A 104 -7.01 -0.16 -19.20
N ASN A 105 -7.14 1.04 -19.82
CA ASN A 105 -6.01 1.74 -20.44
C ASN A 105 -6.03 3.25 -20.16
N THR A 106 -6.02 3.63 -18.86
CA THR A 106 -5.95 5.05 -18.46
C THR A 106 -4.62 5.69 -18.84
N LEU A 107 -3.54 4.90 -19.00
CA LEU A 107 -2.26 5.35 -19.52
C LEU A 107 -2.37 5.86 -20.96
N GLY A 108 -3.04 5.10 -21.84
CA GLY A 108 -3.28 5.50 -23.22
C GLY A 108 -4.20 6.72 -23.33
N GLU A 109 -5.20 6.83 -22.44
CA GLU A 109 -6.06 8.01 -22.35
C GLU A 109 -5.26 9.24 -21.90
N ALA A 110 -4.45 9.11 -20.87
CA ALA A 110 -3.56 10.17 -20.41
C ALA A 110 -2.56 10.61 -21.52
N ALA A 111 -2.05 9.67 -22.30
CA ALA A 111 -1.19 9.96 -23.45
C ALA A 111 -1.91 10.83 -24.50
N LYS A 112 -3.16 10.52 -24.84
CA LYS A 112 -3.98 11.31 -25.75
C LYS A 112 -4.28 12.71 -25.21
N LEU A 113 -4.63 12.83 -23.93
CA LEU A 113 -4.96 14.09 -23.27
C LEU A 113 -3.77 15.03 -23.14
N THR A 114 -2.58 14.48 -22.94
CA THR A 114 -1.36 15.27 -22.71
C THR A 114 -0.54 15.53 -23.97
N GLY A 115 -0.68 14.69 -24.99
CA GLY A 115 0.21 14.63 -26.16
C GLY A 115 1.58 14.01 -25.84
N LEU A 116 1.75 13.40 -24.67
CA LEU A 116 3.00 12.72 -24.26
C LEU A 116 2.95 11.24 -24.65
N SER A 117 4.11 10.65 -24.94
CA SER A 117 4.17 9.21 -25.22
C SER A 117 3.91 8.39 -23.96
N GLU A 118 3.33 7.20 -24.11
CA GLU A 118 3.13 6.25 -23.01
C GLU A 118 4.46 5.90 -22.32
N ASP A 119 5.54 5.80 -23.06
CA ASP A 119 6.88 5.55 -22.49
C ASP A 119 7.30 6.68 -21.54
N ARG A 120 7.09 7.95 -21.93
CA ARG A 120 7.33 9.07 -21.02
C ARG A 120 6.44 9.04 -19.80
N LEU A 121 5.16 8.71 -19.94
CA LEU A 121 4.24 8.58 -18.81
C LEU A 121 4.65 7.46 -17.84
N LYS A 122 5.29 6.40 -18.33
CA LYS A 122 5.81 5.29 -17.51
C LYS A 122 7.11 5.61 -16.78
N ASN A 123 7.99 6.42 -17.38
CA ASN A 123 9.37 6.56 -16.94
C ASN A 123 9.76 7.95 -16.43
N ASP A 124 9.00 8.99 -16.78
CA ASP A 124 9.25 10.37 -16.35
C ASP A 124 8.22 10.79 -15.29
N ARG A 125 8.73 11.18 -14.12
CA ARG A 125 7.93 11.56 -12.96
C ARG A 125 6.98 12.72 -13.24
N SER A 126 7.47 13.79 -13.87
CA SER A 126 6.68 14.97 -14.19
C SER A 126 5.60 14.65 -15.25
N ALA A 127 5.96 13.85 -16.27
CA ALA A 127 5.00 13.39 -17.27
C ALA A 127 3.90 12.53 -16.64
N ASN A 128 4.24 11.61 -15.74
CA ASN A 128 3.28 10.76 -15.04
C ASN A 128 2.27 11.58 -14.22
N ILE A 129 2.76 12.57 -13.46
CA ILE A 129 1.89 13.49 -12.68
C ILE A 129 0.98 14.29 -13.61
N GLN A 130 1.51 14.81 -14.73
CA GLN A 130 0.69 15.51 -15.73
C GLN A 130 -0.37 14.58 -16.33
N GLY A 131 -0.01 13.34 -16.64
CA GLY A 131 -0.95 12.33 -17.15
C GLY A 131 -2.10 12.05 -16.18
N GLY A 132 -1.79 11.82 -14.91
CA GLY A 132 -2.79 11.62 -13.86
C GLY A 132 -3.69 12.83 -13.67
N ALA A 133 -3.13 14.03 -13.64
CA ALA A 133 -3.89 15.26 -13.52
C ALA A 133 -4.80 15.51 -14.74
N ALA A 134 -4.31 15.24 -15.96
CA ALA A 134 -5.08 15.36 -17.18
C ALA A 134 -6.27 14.41 -17.19
N PHE A 135 -6.04 13.14 -16.87
CA PHE A 135 -7.08 12.12 -16.83
C PHE A 135 -8.13 12.42 -15.74
N LEU A 136 -7.72 12.76 -14.52
CA LEU A 136 -8.64 13.13 -13.46
C LEU A 136 -9.48 14.39 -13.86
N SER A 137 -8.85 15.35 -14.50
CA SER A 137 -9.54 16.53 -15.01
C SER A 137 -10.57 16.18 -16.08
N ASP A 138 -10.27 15.26 -16.99
CA ASP A 138 -11.17 14.83 -18.06
C ASP A 138 -12.41 14.14 -17.50
N LEU A 139 -12.27 13.27 -16.50
CA LEU A 139 -13.38 12.59 -15.82
C LEU A 139 -14.43 13.56 -15.25
N VAL A 140 -14.01 14.71 -14.75
CA VAL A 140 -14.93 15.75 -14.26
C VAL A 140 -15.58 16.55 -15.39
N GLY A 141 -14.98 16.59 -16.57
CA GLY A 141 -15.46 17.39 -17.70
C GLY A 141 -15.09 18.87 -17.59
N LYS A 142 -15.87 19.73 -18.29
CA LYS A 142 -15.54 21.16 -18.45
C LYS A 142 -15.69 21.99 -17.17
N THR A 143 -16.71 21.70 -16.36
CA THR A 143 -17.00 22.43 -15.12
C THR A 143 -16.36 21.73 -13.95
N LYS A 144 -15.32 22.34 -13.37
CA LYS A 144 -14.62 21.76 -12.24
C LYS A 144 -15.32 22.04 -10.91
N PRO A 145 -15.36 21.08 -9.97
CA PRO A 145 -15.87 21.31 -8.63
C PRO A 145 -15.12 22.46 -7.93
N LYS A 146 -15.84 23.23 -7.13
CA LYS A 146 -15.28 24.37 -6.39
C LYS A 146 -14.64 23.95 -5.06
N SER A 147 -15.02 22.78 -4.54
CA SER A 147 -14.50 22.21 -3.29
C SER A 147 -13.88 20.83 -3.54
N LEU A 148 -13.06 20.36 -2.61
CA LEU A 148 -12.45 19.02 -2.66
C LEU A 148 -13.52 17.92 -2.67
N ASP A 149 -14.63 18.07 -1.93
CA ASP A 149 -15.69 17.07 -1.83
C ASP A 149 -16.33 16.70 -3.18
N GLY A 150 -16.36 17.65 -4.11
CA GLY A 150 -16.91 17.43 -5.45
C GLY A 150 -16.08 16.54 -6.37
N TRP A 151 -14.91 16.06 -5.93
CA TRP A 151 -14.02 15.21 -6.73
C TRP A 151 -14.16 13.72 -6.43
N GLN A 152 -15.05 13.35 -5.49
CA GLN A 152 -15.19 11.96 -5.04
C GLN A 152 -15.51 11.01 -6.20
N GLU A 153 -16.52 11.31 -7.00
CA GLU A 153 -16.95 10.48 -8.12
C GLU A 153 -15.82 10.31 -9.16
N ALA A 154 -15.10 11.39 -9.46
CA ALA A 154 -13.96 11.31 -10.39
C ALA A 154 -12.82 10.44 -9.84
N LEU A 155 -12.57 10.44 -8.53
CA LEU A 155 -11.60 9.54 -7.91
C LEU A 155 -12.05 8.08 -7.96
N SER A 156 -13.35 7.81 -7.74
CA SER A 156 -13.90 6.46 -7.88
C SER A 156 -13.72 5.96 -9.31
N GLN A 157 -14.05 6.78 -10.30
CA GLN A 157 -13.87 6.46 -11.72
C GLN A 157 -12.38 6.35 -12.11
N TYR A 158 -11.51 7.17 -11.50
CA TYR A 158 -10.06 7.13 -11.74
C TYR A 158 -9.44 5.77 -11.44
N ALA A 159 -9.89 5.07 -10.42
CA ALA A 159 -9.36 3.77 -9.99
C ALA A 159 -10.38 2.62 -10.14
N ASP A 160 -11.58 2.91 -10.70
CA ASP A 160 -12.68 1.96 -10.87
C ASP A 160 -13.11 1.31 -9.53
N THR A 161 -13.08 2.11 -8.45
CA THR A 161 -13.54 1.66 -7.13
C THR A 161 -13.75 2.82 -6.16
N ASP A 162 -14.86 2.82 -5.44
CA ASP A 162 -15.16 3.81 -4.40
C ASP A 162 -14.19 3.74 -3.22
N LEU A 163 -13.58 2.57 -3.01
CA LEU A 163 -12.58 2.38 -1.97
C LEU A 163 -11.38 3.31 -2.19
N TYR A 164 -10.98 3.54 -3.45
CA TYR A 164 -9.88 4.46 -3.76
C TYR A 164 -10.19 5.90 -3.32
N ALA A 165 -11.38 6.40 -3.67
CA ALA A 165 -11.82 7.73 -3.25
C ALA A 165 -11.76 7.87 -1.72
N SER A 166 -12.35 6.92 -0.98
CA SER A 166 -12.33 6.91 0.48
C SER A 166 -10.90 6.94 1.05
N GLN A 167 -9.98 6.16 0.48
CA GLN A 167 -8.58 6.13 0.95
C GLN A 167 -7.85 7.46 0.67
N VAL A 168 -8.03 8.06 -0.51
CA VAL A 168 -7.44 9.37 -0.88
C VAL A 168 -7.99 10.46 0.04
N TYR A 169 -9.30 10.49 0.30
CA TYR A 169 -9.90 11.43 1.25
C TYR A 169 -9.39 11.21 2.69
N GLY A 170 -9.13 9.97 3.06
CA GLY A 170 -8.48 9.65 4.33
C GLY A 170 -7.05 10.20 4.44
N VAL A 171 -6.32 10.33 3.33
CA VAL A 171 -5.01 11.01 3.26
C VAL A 171 -5.19 12.53 3.33
N LEU A 172 -6.13 13.10 2.57
CA LEU A 172 -6.45 14.53 2.62
C LEU A 172 -6.79 14.98 4.04
N ARG A 173 -7.70 14.28 4.71
CA ARG A 173 -8.10 14.60 6.08
C ARG A 173 -6.97 14.49 7.10
N GLY A 174 -6.13 13.47 6.97
CA GLY A 174 -5.01 13.23 7.91
C GLY A 174 -3.77 14.05 7.61
N GLY A 175 -3.62 14.54 6.40
CA GLY A 175 -2.36 15.07 5.89
C GLY A 175 -1.29 13.99 5.75
N ALA A 176 -0.14 14.38 5.22
CA ALA A 176 1.03 13.51 5.09
C ALA A 176 2.33 14.34 5.09
N SER A 177 3.42 13.77 5.57
CA SER A 177 4.75 14.36 5.43
C SER A 177 5.79 13.25 5.39
N LEU A 178 6.62 13.25 4.35
CA LEU A 178 7.64 12.23 4.14
C LEU A 178 8.85 12.83 3.41
N THR A 179 10.03 12.31 3.69
CA THR A 179 11.22 12.50 2.86
C THR A 179 11.40 11.27 2.01
N ILE A 180 11.29 11.43 0.68
CA ILE A 180 11.39 10.33 -0.29
C ILE A 180 12.84 9.92 -0.55
N SER A 181 13.05 8.82 -1.28
CA SER A 181 14.38 8.24 -1.54
C SER A 181 15.36 9.20 -2.23
N THR A 182 14.86 10.20 -2.98
CA THR A 182 15.67 11.25 -3.59
C THR A 182 16.13 12.35 -2.63
N GLY A 183 15.71 12.28 -1.35
CA GLY A 183 16.00 13.29 -0.33
C GLY A 183 15.04 14.48 -0.33
N GLU A 184 14.10 14.54 -1.26
CA GLU A 184 13.07 15.58 -1.31
C GLU A 184 12.05 15.38 -0.19
N ARG A 185 11.70 16.44 0.52
CA ARG A 185 10.66 16.42 1.55
C ARG A 185 9.38 17.02 1.01
N LEU A 186 8.29 16.25 1.08
CA LEU A 186 6.95 16.70 0.71
C LEU A 186 6.06 16.80 1.95
N LYS A 187 5.07 17.68 1.86
CA LYS A 187 4.10 17.88 2.92
C LYS A 187 2.73 18.15 2.30
N LEU A 188 1.74 17.40 2.74
CA LEU A 188 0.32 17.67 2.55
C LEU A 188 -0.27 18.06 3.89
N SER A 189 -0.75 19.30 4.03
CA SER A 189 -1.45 19.74 5.25
C SER A 189 -2.82 19.04 5.35
N PRO A 190 -3.27 18.70 6.57
CA PRO A 190 -4.63 18.17 6.77
C PRO A 190 -5.69 19.11 6.20
N GLN A 191 -6.72 18.52 5.58
CA GLN A 191 -7.87 19.23 5.04
C GLN A 191 -9.10 18.96 5.89
N ASP A 192 -9.94 19.99 6.08
CA ASP A 192 -11.22 19.83 6.77
C ASP A 192 -12.28 19.33 5.81
N ILE A 193 -12.33 18.02 5.66
CA ILE A 193 -13.23 17.31 4.75
C ILE A 193 -13.76 16.02 5.39
N GLU A 194 -14.91 15.56 4.93
CA GLU A 194 -15.43 14.24 5.30
C GLU A 194 -14.80 13.15 4.43
N VAL A 195 -14.55 11.99 5.05
CA VAL A 195 -14.10 10.79 4.34
C VAL A 195 -15.33 10.02 3.89
N PRO A 196 -15.51 9.81 2.57
CA PRO A 196 -16.62 9.03 2.08
C PRO A 196 -16.67 7.64 2.69
N GLN A 197 -17.84 7.24 3.16
CA GLN A 197 -18.04 5.90 3.71
C GLN A 197 -18.23 4.92 2.55
N VAL A 198 -17.39 3.91 2.49
CA VAL A 198 -17.59 2.80 1.57
C VAL A 198 -18.42 1.75 2.31
N TYR A 199 -19.62 1.51 1.84
CA TYR A 199 -20.44 0.41 2.33
C TYR A 199 -19.86 -0.90 1.79
N THR A 200 -18.98 -1.50 2.57
CA THR A 200 -18.49 -2.84 2.28
C THR A 200 -19.57 -3.84 2.67
N ALA A 201 -19.83 -4.77 1.75
CA ALA A 201 -20.89 -5.76 1.91
C ALA A 201 -20.78 -6.52 3.23
N GLN A 202 -21.89 -6.54 3.96
CA GLN A 202 -22.29 -7.39 5.06
C GLN A 202 -21.21 -7.91 6.05
N SER A 203 -21.23 -7.37 7.27
CA SER A 203 -20.70 -8.03 8.45
C SER A 203 -21.34 -9.43 8.58
N GLY A 204 -20.53 -10.47 8.64
CA GLY A 204 -20.98 -11.86 8.77
C GLY A 204 -20.55 -12.78 7.62
N ALA A 205 -20.02 -12.22 6.52
CA ALA A 205 -19.57 -12.99 5.36
C ALA A 205 -18.10 -13.42 5.42
N THR A 206 -17.31 -12.94 6.39
CA THR A 206 -15.86 -13.21 6.46
C THR A 206 -15.54 -14.38 7.39
N ASN A 207 -14.49 -15.15 7.05
CA ASN A 207 -13.96 -16.16 7.95
C ASN A 207 -13.25 -15.50 9.14
N TYR A 208 -12.43 -14.46 8.89
CA TYR A 208 -11.79 -13.68 9.94
C TYR A 208 -12.71 -12.53 10.39
N PRO A 209 -13.15 -12.50 11.66
CA PRO A 209 -14.18 -11.55 12.12
C PRO A 209 -13.82 -10.07 12.02
N GLN A 210 -12.54 -9.74 11.92
CA GLN A 210 -12.06 -8.35 11.80
C GLN A 210 -11.78 -7.92 10.35
N ALA A 211 -12.03 -8.80 9.39
CA ALA A 211 -11.91 -8.46 7.97
C ALA A 211 -13.21 -7.84 7.45
N VAL A 212 -13.05 -7.09 6.38
CA VAL A 212 -14.15 -6.59 5.56
C VAL A 212 -14.23 -7.47 4.31
N TRP A 213 -15.43 -7.86 3.91
CA TRP A 213 -15.63 -8.68 2.71
C TRP A 213 -15.53 -7.82 1.45
N CYS A 214 -14.52 -8.11 0.61
CA CYS A 214 -14.26 -7.46 -0.68
C CYS A 214 -14.01 -8.58 -1.71
N PRO A 215 -15.05 -9.25 -2.24
CA PRO A 215 -14.91 -10.50 -2.98
C PRO A 215 -14.12 -10.35 -4.28
N ALA A 216 -13.15 -11.23 -4.48
CA ALA A 216 -12.58 -11.46 -5.80
C ALA A 216 -13.66 -12.01 -6.74
N THR A 217 -13.53 -11.73 -8.04
CA THR A 217 -14.44 -12.32 -9.04
C THR A 217 -14.16 -13.83 -9.20
N SER A 218 -15.20 -14.60 -9.49
CA SER A 218 -15.12 -16.06 -9.59
C SER A 218 -14.13 -16.60 -10.65
N CYS A 219 -13.69 -15.76 -11.60
CA CYS A 219 -12.66 -16.11 -12.56
C CYS A 219 -11.22 -16.03 -12.01
N ASN A 220 -11.03 -15.66 -10.74
CA ASN A 220 -9.72 -15.43 -10.11
C ASN A 220 -9.40 -16.39 -8.96
N TYR A 221 -10.28 -17.31 -8.66
CA TYR A 221 -10.07 -18.34 -7.64
C TYR A 221 -10.77 -19.64 -8.04
N THR A 222 -10.60 -20.69 -7.27
CA THR A 222 -11.30 -21.96 -7.47
C THR A 222 -12.23 -22.23 -6.30
N ASP A 223 -13.54 -22.43 -6.59
CA ASP A 223 -14.48 -22.91 -5.59
C ASP A 223 -14.02 -24.28 -5.07
N SER A 224 -14.00 -24.42 -3.76
CA SER A 224 -13.50 -25.63 -3.11
C SER A 224 -14.17 -25.85 -1.76
N ASN A 225 -13.77 -26.90 -1.08
CA ASN A 225 -14.12 -27.22 0.29
C ASN A 225 -12.87 -27.74 1.01
N ARG A 226 -11.87 -26.86 1.13
CA ARG A 226 -10.53 -27.25 1.60
C ARG A 226 -10.53 -27.91 2.97
N GLU A 227 -11.35 -27.44 3.90
CA GLU A 227 -11.40 -28.03 5.26
C GLU A 227 -11.79 -29.54 5.25
N THR A 228 -12.38 -30.03 4.18
CA THR A 228 -12.72 -31.45 4.00
C THR A 228 -11.88 -32.17 2.94
N SER A 229 -11.36 -31.43 1.96
CA SER A 229 -10.62 -31.99 0.81
C SER A 229 -9.10 -31.82 0.94
N TYR A 230 -8.66 -30.76 1.62
CA TYR A 230 -7.25 -30.39 1.76
C TYR A 230 -7.01 -29.69 3.08
N ASP A 231 -5.95 -30.04 3.79
CA ASP A 231 -5.53 -29.34 4.99
C ASP A 231 -4.95 -27.96 4.64
N ILE A 232 -5.36 -26.93 5.35
CA ILE A 232 -4.71 -25.61 5.28
C ILE A 232 -3.54 -25.62 6.26
N ASP A 233 -2.33 -25.82 5.77
CA ASP A 233 -1.13 -26.04 6.59
C ASP A 233 -0.13 -24.89 6.53
N LYS A 234 -0.33 -23.87 5.67
CA LYS A 234 0.62 -22.76 5.49
C LYS A 234 -0.04 -21.40 5.41
N ILE A 235 0.75 -20.38 5.71
CA ILE A 235 0.47 -18.98 5.41
C ILE A 235 1.59 -18.47 4.52
N VAL A 236 1.23 -17.86 3.37
CA VAL A 236 2.18 -17.23 2.46
C VAL A 236 2.02 -15.71 2.54
N ILE A 237 3.12 -15.04 2.86
CA ILE A 237 3.18 -13.59 3.01
C ILE A 237 3.68 -12.96 1.72
N HIS A 238 2.86 -12.03 1.20
CA HIS A 238 3.10 -11.30 -0.04
C HIS A 238 3.19 -9.79 0.19
N VAL A 239 3.72 -9.07 -0.80
CA VAL A 239 3.62 -7.62 -0.94
C VAL A 239 3.14 -7.30 -2.34
N ALA A 240 2.04 -6.57 -2.42
CA ALA A 240 1.24 -6.39 -3.63
C ALA A 240 1.89 -5.54 -4.73
N GLN A 241 3.01 -4.86 -4.45
CA GLN A 241 3.61 -3.87 -5.36
C GLN A 241 2.60 -2.82 -5.80
N GLY A 242 1.78 -2.33 -4.86
CA GLY A 242 0.73 -1.34 -5.10
C GLY A 242 -0.13 -1.03 -3.89
N SER A 243 -1.15 -0.21 -4.11
CA SER A 243 -2.07 0.25 -3.07
C SER A 243 -3.07 -0.83 -2.64
N TYR A 244 -3.64 -0.65 -1.45
CA TYR A 244 -4.66 -1.54 -0.88
C TYR A 244 -5.90 -1.65 -1.79
N SER A 245 -6.48 -0.52 -2.22
CA SER A 245 -7.64 -0.52 -3.10
C SER A 245 -7.31 -1.04 -4.50
N GLY A 246 -6.14 -0.71 -5.05
CA GLY A 246 -5.70 -1.21 -6.36
C GLY A 246 -5.52 -2.73 -6.37
N THR A 247 -5.08 -3.33 -5.26
CA THR A 247 -4.96 -4.78 -5.13
C THR A 247 -6.33 -5.45 -5.07
N ILE A 248 -7.27 -4.89 -4.30
CA ILE A 248 -8.65 -5.40 -4.21
C ILE A 248 -9.34 -5.30 -5.58
N SER A 249 -9.32 -4.11 -6.22
CA SER A 249 -9.90 -3.91 -7.54
C SER A 249 -9.30 -4.84 -8.61
N TRP A 250 -8.01 -5.17 -8.49
CA TRP A 250 -7.38 -6.14 -9.38
C TRP A 250 -7.97 -7.54 -9.21
N PHE A 251 -8.27 -7.96 -7.99
CA PHE A 251 -8.91 -9.26 -7.74
C PHE A 251 -10.38 -9.31 -8.16
N GLU A 252 -11.03 -8.16 -8.28
CA GLU A 252 -12.38 -8.03 -8.85
C GLU A 252 -12.39 -8.12 -10.37
N ASN A 253 -11.24 -8.13 -11.04
CA ASN A 253 -11.09 -8.07 -12.48
C ASN A 253 -10.62 -9.40 -13.06
N CYS A 254 -11.41 -10.01 -13.98
CA CYS A 254 -11.08 -11.27 -14.62
C CYS A 254 -9.76 -11.29 -15.41
N ALA A 255 -9.23 -10.12 -15.82
CA ALA A 255 -7.92 -10.04 -16.46
C ALA A 255 -6.77 -10.42 -15.53
N ALA A 256 -6.99 -10.40 -14.21
CA ALA A 256 -5.98 -10.76 -13.22
C ALA A 256 -5.61 -12.23 -13.29
N GLN A 257 -6.59 -13.13 -13.34
CA GLN A 257 -6.37 -14.58 -13.19
C GLN A 257 -5.50 -14.88 -11.95
N ALA A 258 -5.67 -14.07 -10.92
CA ALA A 258 -4.96 -14.12 -9.65
C ALA A 258 -5.81 -13.52 -8.53
N SER A 259 -5.61 -13.97 -7.30
CA SER A 259 -6.24 -13.44 -6.10
C SER A 259 -5.41 -13.76 -4.87
N ALA A 260 -5.81 -13.27 -3.70
CA ALA A 260 -5.35 -13.75 -2.40
C ALA A 260 -6.54 -13.86 -1.44
N HIS A 261 -6.39 -14.61 -0.35
CA HIS A 261 -7.46 -14.71 0.64
C HIS A 261 -7.66 -13.38 1.36
N TYR A 262 -6.57 -12.70 1.69
CA TYR A 262 -6.60 -11.44 2.44
C TYR A 262 -5.68 -10.38 1.85
N VAL A 263 -6.08 -9.13 2.02
CA VAL A 263 -5.25 -7.95 1.75
C VAL A 263 -5.17 -7.10 3.00
N VAL A 264 -3.96 -6.66 3.39
CA VAL A 264 -3.70 -5.85 4.58
C VAL A 264 -3.19 -4.47 4.17
N SER A 265 -3.85 -3.42 4.65
CA SER A 265 -3.46 -2.02 4.38
C SER A 265 -2.35 -1.53 5.31
N GLY A 266 -1.64 -0.47 4.92
CA GLY A 266 -0.66 0.22 5.77
C GLY A 266 -1.26 0.79 7.07
N LYS A 267 -2.56 1.06 7.11
CA LYS A 267 -3.29 1.53 8.30
C LYS A 267 -3.84 0.39 9.17
N GLY A 268 -3.64 -0.87 8.77
CA GLY A 268 -4.08 -2.06 9.52
C GLY A 268 -5.51 -2.51 9.19
N GLY A 269 -6.13 -1.98 8.14
CA GLY A 269 -7.37 -2.54 7.60
C GLY A 269 -7.10 -3.90 6.96
N VAL A 270 -8.02 -4.85 7.09
CA VAL A 270 -7.95 -6.19 6.51
C VAL A 270 -9.16 -6.41 5.62
N ALA A 271 -8.94 -6.69 4.33
CA ALA A 271 -9.98 -7.21 3.45
C ALA A 271 -9.85 -8.72 3.32
N GLN A 272 -10.96 -9.42 3.23
CA GLN A 272 -11.01 -10.80 2.77
C GLN A 272 -11.60 -10.82 1.35
N CYS A 273 -10.84 -11.39 0.40
CA CYS A 273 -11.22 -11.40 -1.02
C CYS A 273 -11.63 -12.80 -1.50
N VAL A 274 -11.11 -13.86 -0.91
CA VAL A 274 -11.50 -15.25 -1.17
C VAL A 274 -11.80 -15.93 0.16
N ARG A 275 -12.78 -16.81 0.18
CA ARG A 275 -13.11 -17.63 1.35
C ARG A 275 -11.95 -18.55 1.70
N ASP A 276 -11.73 -18.82 2.98
CA ASP A 276 -10.66 -19.73 3.40
C ASP A 276 -10.88 -21.16 2.88
N GLU A 277 -12.14 -21.55 2.70
CA GLU A 277 -12.52 -22.84 2.10
C GLU A 277 -12.26 -22.95 0.61
N ASP A 278 -12.13 -21.83 -0.10
CA ASP A 278 -11.82 -21.78 -1.53
C ASP A 278 -10.31 -21.66 -1.77
N ILE A 279 -9.86 -21.85 -3.01
CA ILE A 279 -8.45 -21.78 -3.38
C ILE A 279 -8.17 -20.47 -4.08
N ALA A 280 -7.55 -19.52 -3.39
CA ALA A 280 -7.04 -18.28 -3.98
C ALA A 280 -5.79 -18.56 -4.84
N TRP A 281 -5.65 -17.85 -5.96
CA TRP A 281 -4.52 -17.99 -6.88
C TRP A 281 -3.45 -16.94 -6.58
N HIS A 282 -2.69 -17.14 -5.49
CA HIS A 282 -1.71 -16.15 -5.01
C HIS A 282 -0.25 -16.56 -5.19
N ALA A 283 0.03 -17.87 -5.26
CA ALA A 283 1.40 -18.38 -5.15
C ALA A 283 2.04 -18.76 -6.50
N GLY A 284 1.28 -18.71 -7.60
CA GLY A 284 1.78 -19.15 -8.91
C GLY A 284 2.08 -20.65 -9.01
N TRP A 285 1.82 -21.41 -7.96
CA TRP A 285 2.03 -22.85 -7.85
C TRP A 285 0.80 -23.52 -7.23
N TRP A 286 0.23 -24.52 -7.93
CA TRP A 286 -1.05 -25.10 -7.56
C TRP A 286 -1.07 -25.66 -6.13
N ASP A 287 -0.07 -26.48 -5.76
CA ASP A 287 -0.03 -27.10 -4.43
C ASP A 287 0.07 -26.01 -3.34
N SER A 288 0.87 -24.98 -3.56
CA SER A 288 0.95 -23.86 -2.59
C SER A 288 -0.36 -23.11 -2.48
N ASN A 289 -1.09 -22.89 -3.58
CA ASN A 289 -2.42 -22.29 -3.54
C ASN A 289 -3.41 -23.16 -2.74
N THR A 290 -3.34 -24.47 -2.96
CA THR A 290 -4.27 -25.46 -2.38
C THR A 290 -4.11 -25.59 -0.86
N TYR A 291 -2.88 -25.58 -0.35
CA TYR A 291 -2.58 -25.85 1.07
C TYR A 291 -2.28 -24.60 1.89
N SER A 292 -2.46 -23.38 1.36
CA SER A 292 -2.11 -22.17 2.11
C SER A 292 -3.18 -21.09 2.12
N ILE A 293 -3.02 -20.16 3.06
CA ILE A 293 -3.68 -18.85 3.09
C ILE A 293 -2.71 -17.81 2.56
N GLY A 294 -3.04 -17.15 1.45
CA GLY A 294 -2.27 -16.02 0.92
C GLY A 294 -2.70 -14.70 1.55
N ILE A 295 -1.74 -13.94 2.06
CA ILE A 295 -1.94 -12.62 2.64
C ILE A 295 -1.10 -11.60 1.90
N GLU A 296 -1.75 -10.72 1.12
CA GLU A 296 -1.13 -9.59 0.44
C GLU A 296 -1.01 -8.38 1.38
N HIS A 297 0.09 -7.65 1.27
CA HIS A 297 0.32 -6.41 1.99
C HIS A 297 0.46 -5.26 1.01
N ALA A 298 -0.33 -4.21 1.19
CA ALA A 298 -0.22 -3.01 0.36
C ALA A 298 1.19 -2.39 0.47
N GLY A 299 1.76 -1.99 -0.65
CA GLY A 299 3.07 -1.34 -0.68
C GLY A 299 4.06 -1.93 -1.67
N TYR A 300 5.29 -1.48 -1.56
CA TYR A 300 6.40 -1.85 -2.44
C TYR A 300 7.56 -2.43 -1.63
N ILE A 301 8.13 -3.55 -2.08
CA ILE A 301 9.20 -4.28 -1.36
C ILE A 301 10.48 -3.46 -1.18
N ASN A 302 10.71 -2.45 -2.03
CA ASN A 302 11.94 -1.64 -2.03
C ASN A 302 11.82 -0.37 -1.18
N ASN A 303 10.70 -0.15 -0.49
CA ASN A 303 10.50 1.03 0.35
C ASN A 303 10.05 0.61 1.76
N PRO A 304 10.89 0.78 2.81
CA PRO A 304 10.61 0.34 4.18
C PRO A 304 9.44 1.08 4.84
N GLU A 305 9.09 2.29 4.36
CA GLU A 305 8.01 3.12 4.91
C GLU A 305 6.62 2.47 4.77
N TRP A 306 6.49 1.51 3.86
CA TRP A 306 5.26 0.73 3.71
C TRP A 306 5.01 -0.24 4.86
N PHE A 307 6.06 -0.74 5.52
CA PHE A 307 5.95 -1.76 6.57
C PHE A 307 5.65 -1.15 7.92
N THR A 308 4.48 -0.55 8.03
CA THR A 308 4.04 0.19 9.23
C THR A 308 3.82 -0.72 10.43
N ARG A 309 3.83 -0.11 11.64
CA ARG A 309 3.45 -0.83 12.86
C ARG A 309 2.03 -1.39 12.76
N SER A 310 1.08 -0.61 12.23
CA SER A 310 -0.33 -1.00 12.11
C SER A 310 -0.49 -2.21 11.18
N MET A 311 0.20 -2.24 10.04
CA MET A 311 0.23 -3.37 9.12
C MET A 311 0.73 -4.66 9.82
N TYR A 312 1.89 -4.60 10.48
CA TYR A 312 2.43 -5.77 11.20
C TYR A 312 1.47 -6.30 12.25
N HIS A 313 0.85 -5.41 13.04
CA HIS A 313 -0.09 -5.83 14.08
C HIS A 313 -1.36 -6.46 13.51
N ALA A 314 -1.92 -5.91 12.45
CA ALA A 314 -3.11 -6.45 11.80
C ALA A 314 -2.83 -7.81 11.14
N SER A 315 -1.76 -7.90 10.35
CA SER A 315 -1.34 -9.13 9.68
C SER A 315 -0.98 -10.23 10.67
N ALA A 316 -0.21 -9.93 11.71
CA ALA A 316 0.15 -10.91 12.73
C ALA A 316 -1.06 -11.42 13.53
N ARG A 317 -2.06 -10.58 13.79
CA ARG A 317 -3.31 -11.00 14.43
C ARG A 317 -4.11 -11.94 13.54
N LEU A 318 -4.22 -11.62 12.25
CA LEU A 318 -4.83 -12.49 11.25
C LEU A 318 -4.10 -13.84 11.18
N SER A 319 -2.77 -13.82 11.04
CA SER A 319 -1.98 -15.06 10.99
C SER A 319 -2.10 -15.90 12.27
N ALA A 320 -2.11 -15.27 13.44
CA ALA A 320 -2.33 -15.95 14.72
C ALA A 320 -3.71 -16.62 14.78
N TRP A 321 -4.74 -15.95 14.24
CA TRP A 321 -6.08 -16.49 14.12
C TRP A 321 -6.12 -17.68 13.16
N CYS A 322 -5.49 -17.60 11.98
CA CYS A 322 -5.38 -18.73 11.05
C CYS A 322 -4.65 -19.91 11.69
N CYS A 323 -3.52 -19.66 12.39
CA CYS A 323 -2.78 -20.70 13.10
C CYS A 323 -3.62 -21.39 14.18
N LYS A 324 -4.52 -20.65 14.85
CA LYS A 324 -5.46 -21.26 15.83
C LYS A 324 -6.52 -22.09 15.14
N LYS A 325 -7.16 -21.53 14.11
CA LYS A 325 -8.31 -22.14 13.42
C LYS A 325 -7.90 -23.41 12.69
N TYR A 326 -6.82 -23.35 11.93
CA TYR A 326 -6.35 -24.43 11.04
C TYR A 326 -5.23 -25.27 11.64
N LYS A 327 -4.81 -25.01 12.89
CA LYS A 327 -3.73 -25.71 13.59
C LYS A 327 -2.38 -25.63 12.86
N ILE A 328 -2.15 -24.53 12.12
CA ILE A 328 -0.89 -24.29 11.41
C ILE A 328 0.23 -24.08 12.43
N PRO A 329 1.36 -24.81 12.32
CA PRO A 329 2.53 -24.59 13.18
C PRO A 329 3.09 -23.16 13.02
N MET A 330 3.47 -22.53 14.12
CA MET A 330 4.02 -21.17 14.11
C MET A 330 5.54 -21.21 13.95
N ASP A 331 6.04 -21.61 12.80
CA ASP A 331 7.45 -21.71 12.46
C ASP A 331 7.73 -21.19 11.05
N ASP A 332 9.00 -21.18 10.65
CA ASP A 332 9.49 -20.69 9.36
C ASP A 332 9.27 -21.64 8.18
N LYS A 333 8.67 -22.81 8.42
CA LYS A 333 8.29 -23.78 7.39
C LYS A 333 6.81 -23.63 6.99
N HIS A 334 5.98 -23.09 7.90
CA HIS A 334 4.55 -22.99 7.72
C HIS A 334 4.07 -21.53 7.57
N ILE A 335 4.85 -20.55 8.09
CA ILE A 335 4.61 -19.12 7.85
C ILE A 335 5.77 -18.60 7.01
N ILE A 336 5.57 -18.57 5.69
CA ILE A 336 6.62 -18.37 4.71
C ILE A 336 6.41 -17.11 3.88
N GLY A 337 7.49 -16.62 3.25
CA GLY A 337 7.39 -15.60 2.21
C GLY A 337 7.18 -16.22 0.83
N HIS A 338 6.61 -15.47 -0.08
CA HIS A 338 6.40 -15.91 -1.45
C HIS A 338 7.70 -16.35 -2.14
N TYR A 339 8.84 -15.75 -1.77
CA TYR A 339 10.16 -16.15 -2.27
C TYR A 339 10.56 -17.59 -1.91
N GLN A 340 9.85 -18.25 -0.97
CA GLN A 340 10.08 -19.64 -0.57
C GLN A 340 9.17 -20.62 -1.31
N VAL A 341 8.19 -20.13 -2.06
CA VAL A 341 7.28 -20.98 -2.86
C VAL A 341 8.00 -21.45 -4.13
N PRO A 342 7.92 -22.73 -4.52
CA PRO A 342 8.54 -23.24 -5.74
C PRO A 342 8.02 -22.57 -7.01
N GLY A 343 8.91 -22.37 -7.98
CA GLY A 343 8.60 -22.32 -9.41
C GLY A 343 8.15 -21.01 -10.03
N CYS A 344 8.91 -20.62 -11.08
CA CYS A 344 8.50 -19.69 -12.14
C CYS A 344 8.20 -20.40 -13.45
N SER A 345 8.33 -21.68 -13.54
CA SER A 345 8.09 -22.43 -14.77
C SER A 345 6.98 -23.44 -14.59
N SER A 346 6.19 -23.60 -15.63
CA SER A 346 5.19 -24.65 -15.79
C SER A 346 5.72 -26.09 -15.67
N SER A 347 7.02 -26.27 -15.44
CA SER A 347 7.71 -27.55 -15.39
C SER A 347 8.26 -27.96 -14.03
N GLY A 348 7.89 -27.28 -12.93
CA GLY A 348 8.14 -27.81 -11.58
C GLY A 348 9.60 -27.87 -11.12
N GLY A 349 10.48 -27.13 -11.71
CA GLY A 349 11.90 -27.09 -11.31
C GLY A 349 12.15 -26.00 -10.27
N GLY A 350 12.42 -26.39 -9.05
CA GLY A 350 12.67 -25.73 -7.79
C GLY A 350 13.44 -24.43 -7.69
N VAL A 351 13.35 -23.52 -8.66
CA VAL A 351 13.93 -22.16 -8.55
C VAL A 351 12.77 -21.17 -8.38
N THR A 352 12.74 -20.52 -7.23
CA THR A 352 11.78 -19.44 -6.97
C THR A 352 12.16 -18.18 -7.76
N CYS A 353 11.19 -17.51 -8.40
CA CYS A 353 11.34 -16.21 -9.05
C CYS A 353 10.72 -15.08 -8.24
N HIS A 354 10.06 -15.42 -7.16
CA HIS A 354 9.40 -14.48 -6.29
C HIS A 354 10.41 -13.84 -5.35
N THR A 355 10.22 -12.56 -5.04
CA THR A 355 11.13 -11.79 -4.18
C THR A 355 10.44 -11.21 -2.95
N ASP A 356 9.12 -11.23 -2.93
CA ASP A 356 8.32 -10.70 -1.84
C ASP A 356 8.25 -11.68 -0.65
N PRO A 357 8.11 -11.14 0.55
CA PRO A 357 7.82 -9.74 0.90
C PRO A 357 9.03 -8.80 0.88
N GLY A 358 10.19 -9.25 0.41
CA GLY A 358 11.42 -8.44 0.28
C GLY A 358 12.23 -8.34 1.58
N SER A 359 13.43 -7.75 1.47
CA SER A 359 14.40 -7.69 2.57
C SER A 359 14.01 -6.74 3.72
N TYR A 360 13.10 -5.80 3.47
CA TYR A 360 12.61 -4.88 4.51
C TYR A 360 11.52 -5.50 5.40
N TRP A 361 10.98 -6.67 5.03
CA TRP A 361 10.06 -7.40 5.89
C TRP A 361 10.79 -7.99 7.10
N ASN A 362 10.43 -7.55 8.29
CA ASN A 362 11.09 -7.99 9.53
C ASN A 362 10.43 -9.26 10.09
N TRP A 363 10.93 -10.42 9.70
CA TRP A 363 10.45 -11.74 10.13
C TRP A 363 10.48 -11.94 11.64
N THR A 364 11.56 -11.53 12.31
CA THR A 364 11.67 -11.65 13.77
C THR A 364 10.55 -10.92 14.50
N LYS A 365 10.31 -9.65 14.11
CA LYS A 365 9.20 -8.84 14.64
C LYS A 365 7.86 -9.49 14.33
N TYR A 366 7.67 -9.99 13.11
CA TYR A 366 6.42 -10.57 12.66
C TYR A 366 6.07 -11.83 13.45
N MET A 367 7.00 -12.77 13.56
CA MET A 367 6.83 -14.01 14.33
C MET A 367 6.56 -13.73 15.81
N HIS A 368 7.30 -12.80 16.44
CA HIS A 368 7.00 -12.38 17.82
C HIS A 368 5.58 -11.86 17.99
N LEU A 369 5.07 -11.08 17.04
CA LEU A 369 3.70 -10.58 17.09
C LEU A 369 2.66 -11.70 16.91
N ILE A 370 2.93 -12.70 16.06
CA ILE A 370 2.06 -13.87 15.90
C ILE A 370 1.95 -14.63 17.22
N TYR A 371 3.08 -14.95 17.86
CA TYR A 371 3.09 -15.59 19.18
C TYR A 371 2.37 -14.74 20.24
N TYR A 372 2.60 -13.44 20.25
CA TYR A 372 1.91 -12.52 21.16
C TYR A 372 0.39 -12.58 21.02
N TYR A 373 -0.14 -12.55 19.80
CA TYR A 373 -1.57 -12.59 19.54
C TYR A 373 -2.14 -13.99 19.73
N ARG A 374 -1.44 -15.05 19.37
CA ARG A 374 -1.90 -16.43 19.53
C ARG A 374 -2.21 -16.78 20.98
N ASN A 375 -1.44 -16.25 21.91
CA ASN A 375 -1.64 -16.44 23.36
C ASN A 375 -2.81 -15.61 23.92
N ARG A 376 -3.47 -14.79 23.13
CA ARG A 376 -4.59 -13.89 23.52
C ARG A 376 -5.89 -14.16 22.75
N LEU A 377 -5.86 -15.11 21.84
CA LEU A 377 -7.02 -15.69 21.16
C LEU A 377 -7.54 -16.90 21.92
#